data_8ec1deef851893f650dba88a9050d322
#
_entry.id   8ec1deef851893f650dba88a9050d322
#
_cell.length_a   1.000
_cell.length_b   1.000
_cell.length_c   1.000
_cell.angle_alpha   90.00
_cell.angle_beta   90.00
_cell.angle_gamma   90.00
#
_symmetry.space_group_name_H-M   'P 1'
#
loop_
_entity.id
_entity.type
_entity.pdbx_description
1 polymer ?
#
loop_
_entity_poly.entity_id
_entity_poly.type
_entity_poly.pdbx_seq_one_letter_code
_entity_poly.pdbx_strand_id
1 'polypeptide(L)'
;MRYAALLLLFTMPALAAPSVVPLANTDKTVIGQTITAPDHPTVISTLITFQPGDKTAVHKHPWPHYGYMLEGVLTVTNTETGKSFDVKPGEFLVEMQNTAHFGENRGTVPAKMLIVDTVPAGVTSNSVAVP
;
A
#
# COMPACT_ATOMS: atom_id res chain seq x y z
N MET A 1 44.20 -46.70 -35.70
CA MET A 1 42.88 -46.54 -35.05
C MET A 1 42.85 -45.17 -34.38
N ARG A 2 41.98 -44.24 -34.88
CA ARG A 2 41.83 -42.87 -34.31
C ARG A 2 40.56 -42.90 -33.45
N TYR A 3 40.70 -42.73 -32.15
CA TYR A 3 39.55 -42.55 -31.25
C TYR A 3 39.11 -41.08 -31.28
N ALA A 4 37.90 -40.81 -31.79
CA ALA A 4 37.25 -39.52 -31.65
C ALA A 4 36.62 -39.44 -30.28
N ALA A 5 37.10 -38.55 -29.43
CA ALA A 5 36.48 -38.24 -28.15
C ALA A 5 35.26 -37.32 -28.41
N LEU A 6 34.06 -37.84 -28.13
CA LEU A 6 32.81 -37.07 -28.18
C LEU A 6 32.70 -36.25 -26.90
N LEU A 7 32.90 -34.94 -27.01
CA LEU A 7 32.74 -34.01 -25.90
C LEU A 7 31.23 -33.68 -25.74
N LEU A 8 30.58 -34.29 -24.74
CA LEU A 8 29.21 -33.95 -24.35
C LEU A 8 29.21 -32.63 -23.60
N LEU A 9 28.79 -31.56 -24.26
CA LEU A 9 28.51 -30.26 -23.63
C LEU A 9 27.19 -30.37 -22.84
N PHE A 10 27.27 -30.48 -21.52
CA PHE A 10 26.13 -30.30 -20.64
C PHE A 10 25.80 -28.83 -20.56
N THR A 11 24.73 -28.39 -21.21
CA THR A 11 24.15 -27.07 -21.00
C THR A 11 23.33 -27.08 -19.70
N MET A 12 23.85 -26.48 -18.63
CA MET A 12 23.05 -26.25 -17.43
C MET A 12 21.98 -25.17 -17.74
N PRO A 13 20.72 -25.40 -17.36
CA PRO A 13 19.71 -24.36 -17.49
C PRO A 13 20.10 -23.15 -16.63
N ALA A 14 20.18 -21.98 -17.23
CA ALA A 14 20.37 -20.74 -16.48
C ALA A 14 19.13 -20.52 -15.60
N LEU A 15 19.31 -20.43 -14.27
CA LEU A 15 18.28 -20.00 -13.37
C LEU A 15 17.94 -18.53 -13.68
N ALA A 16 16.68 -18.25 -14.04
CA ALA A 16 16.21 -16.89 -14.25
C ALA A 16 16.26 -16.14 -12.90
N ALA A 17 16.89 -14.97 -12.89
CA ALA A 17 16.86 -14.10 -11.71
C ALA A 17 15.45 -13.57 -11.47
N PRO A 18 15.02 -13.37 -10.20
CA PRO A 18 13.72 -12.77 -9.91
C PRO A 18 13.66 -11.34 -10.44
N SER A 19 12.49 -10.93 -10.94
CA SER A 19 12.24 -9.55 -11.31
C SER A 19 11.92 -8.72 -10.07
N VAL A 20 12.45 -7.49 -9.99
CA VAL A 20 12.18 -6.54 -8.91
C VAL A 20 11.59 -5.28 -9.52
N VAL A 21 10.38 -4.90 -9.07
CA VAL A 21 9.71 -3.67 -9.47
C VAL A 21 9.58 -2.77 -8.25
N PRO A 22 10.31 -1.64 -8.16
CA PRO A 22 10.14 -0.70 -7.06
C PRO A 22 8.76 -0.01 -7.17
N LEU A 23 8.04 0.06 -6.03
CA LEU A 23 6.72 0.70 -5.98
C LEU A 23 6.79 2.14 -5.45
N ALA A 24 7.65 2.39 -4.47
CA ALA A 24 7.84 3.71 -3.90
C ALA A 24 9.25 3.85 -3.29
N ASN A 25 9.75 5.08 -3.28
CA ASN A 25 10.90 5.52 -2.49
C ASN A 25 10.62 6.98 -2.12
N THR A 26 10.01 7.20 -0.96
CA THR A 26 9.49 8.51 -0.55
C THR A 26 9.59 8.71 0.96
N ASP A 27 9.83 9.95 1.36
CA ASP A 27 9.70 10.44 2.73
C ASP A 27 8.43 11.31 2.90
N LYS A 28 7.51 11.29 1.89
CA LYS A 28 6.33 12.13 1.83
C LYS A 28 5.04 11.30 1.74
N THR A 29 3.98 11.84 2.36
CA THR A 29 2.60 11.39 2.16
C THR A 29 2.09 11.79 0.78
N VAL A 30 0.93 11.26 0.38
CA VAL A 30 0.25 11.60 -0.89
C VAL A 30 -0.06 13.09 -1.07
N ILE A 31 -0.08 13.88 0.00
CA ILE A 31 -0.27 15.34 -0.05
C ILE A 31 1.02 16.13 0.24
N GLY A 32 2.18 15.48 0.23
CA GLY A 32 3.49 16.11 0.37
C GLY A 32 3.95 16.41 1.80
N GLN A 33 3.25 15.91 2.84
CA GLN A 33 3.70 16.03 4.23
C GLN A 33 4.92 15.13 4.46
N THR A 34 5.89 15.60 5.25
CA THR A 34 6.98 14.72 5.72
C THR A 34 6.40 13.63 6.63
N ILE A 35 6.73 12.37 6.34
CA ILE A 35 6.28 11.23 7.13
C ILE A 35 6.93 11.32 8.52
N THR A 36 6.10 11.25 9.56
CA THR A 36 6.56 11.21 10.96
C THR A 36 6.17 9.88 11.57
N ALA A 37 7.15 9.01 11.79
CA ALA A 37 6.96 7.71 12.40
C ALA A 37 7.29 7.77 13.91
N PRO A 38 6.70 6.89 14.74
CA PRO A 38 7.07 6.79 16.13
C PRO A 38 8.43 6.12 16.30
N ASP A 39 9.13 6.43 17.39
CA ASP A 39 10.28 5.66 17.83
C ASP A 39 9.81 4.27 18.27
N HIS A 40 10.52 3.21 17.90
CA HIS A 40 10.20 1.83 18.26
C HIS A 40 8.75 1.43 17.90
N PRO A 41 8.36 1.46 16.62
CA PRO A 41 6.98 1.26 16.22
C PRO A 41 6.50 -0.18 16.42
N THR A 42 5.24 -0.32 16.78
CA THR A 42 4.45 -1.55 16.60
C THR A 42 3.82 -1.52 15.22
N VAL A 43 3.77 -2.67 14.57
CA VAL A 43 3.13 -2.82 13.26
C VAL A 43 1.74 -3.42 13.42
N ILE A 44 0.74 -2.78 12.81
CA ILE A 44 -0.61 -3.32 12.64
C ILE A 44 -0.80 -3.56 11.14
N SER A 45 -1.21 -4.76 10.76
CA SER A 45 -1.49 -5.09 9.36
C SER A 45 -2.94 -5.53 9.20
N THR A 46 -3.64 -4.97 8.22
CA THR A 46 -5.07 -5.20 7.99
C THR A 46 -5.33 -5.38 6.49
N LEU A 47 -6.17 -6.35 6.14
CA LEU A 47 -6.72 -6.47 4.81
C LEU A 47 -8.16 -5.92 4.85
N ILE A 48 -8.42 -4.83 4.12
CA ILE A 48 -9.74 -4.20 4.06
C ILE A 48 -10.38 -4.44 2.69
N THR A 49 -11.68 -4.69 2.67
CA THR A 49 -12.47 -4.83 1.45
C THR A 49 -13.65 -3.87 1.51
N PHE A 50 -13.77 -3.03 0.50
CA PHE A 50 -14.90 -2.13 0.28
C PHE A 50 -15.78 -2.74 -0.81
N GLN A 51 -17.04 -3.05 -0.49
CA GLN A 51 -18.03 -3.38 -1.51
C GLN A 51 -18.37 -2.14 -2.34
N PRO A 52 -18.95 -2.29 -3.56
CA PRO A 52 -19.45 -1.15 -4.31
C PRO A 52 -20.39 -0.28 -3.46
N GLY A 53 -20.06 1.02 -3.35
CA GLY A 53 -20.79 1.99 -2.54
C GLY A 53 -20.36 2.10 -1.07
N ASP A 54 -19.48 1.22 -0.59
CA ASP A 54 -18.95 1.34 0.78
C ASP A 54 -18.11 2.60 0.92
N LYS A 55 -18.27 3.24 2.08
CA LYS A 55 -17.59 4.48 2.46
C LYS A 55 -17.23 4.45 3.93
N THR A 56 -16.02 4.87 4.27
CA THR A 56 -15.63 5.07 5.68
C THR A 56 -16.28 6.32 6.25
N ALA A 57 -16.45 6.36 7.57
CA ALA A 57 -16.65 7.63 8.26
C ALA A 57 -15.44 8.55 8.05
N VAL A 58 -15.63 9.86 8.23
CA VAL A 58 -14.50 10.80 8.22
C VAL A 58 -13.58 10.49 9.39
N HIS A 59 -12.31 10.32 9.11
CA HIS A 59 -11.30 9.97 10.10
C HIS A 59 -9.94 10.56 9.72
N LYS A 60 -8.98 10.40 10.58
CA LYS A 60 -7.58 10.74 10.37
C LYS A 60 -6.64 9.70 10.94
N HIS A 61 -5.43 9.64 10.43
CA HIS A 61 -4.36 8.77 10.91
C HIS A 61 -3.28 9.62 11.59
N PRO A 62 -3.11 9.52 12.94
CA PRO A 62 -2.01 10.20 13.63
C PRO A 62 -0.63 9.73 13.19
N TRP A 63 -0.51 8.46 12.83
CA TRP A 63 0.73 7.78 12.48
C TRP A 63 0.74 7.34 11.01
N PRO A 64 1.90 6.93 10.46
CA PRO A 64 1.97 6.48 9.08
C PRO A 64 0.99 5.34 8.79
N HIS A 65 0.21 5.52 7.74
CA HIS A 65 -0.77 4.58 7.20
C HIS A 65 -0.36 4.27 5.77
N TYR A 66 0.19 3.06 5.57
CA TYR A 66 0.67 2.60 4.28
C TYR A 66 -0.38 1.72 3.64
N GLY A 67 -0.73 2.01 2.40
CA GLY A 67 -1.68 1.24 1.62
C GLY A 67 -1.07 0.64 0.37
N TYR A 68 -1.46 -0.59 0.05
CA TYR A 68 -1.19 -1.21 -1.25
C TYR A 68 -2.49 -1.75 -1.83
N MET A 69 -2.89 -1.22 -2.98
CA MET A 69 -4.12 -1.64 -3.64
C MET A 69 -3.92 -2.96 -4.36
N LEU A 70 -4.74 -3.96 -3.97
CA LEU A 70 -4.72 -5.31 -4.54
C LEU A 70 -5.73 -5.44 -5.67
N GLU A 71 -6.96 -4.97 -5.47
CA GLU A 71 -8.08 -5.14 -6.39
C GLU A 71 -8.99 -3.91 -6.35
N GLY A 72 -9.67 -3.63 -7.45
CA GLY A 72 -10.62 -2.52 -7.56
C GLY A 72 -9.96 -1.14 -7.49
N VAL A 73 -10.75 -0.11 -7.24
CA VAL A 73 -10.30 1.28 -7.11
C VAL A 73 -10.92 1.88 -5.86
N LEU A 74 -10.12 2.51 -5.02
CA LEU A 74 -10.60 3.28 -3.88
C LEU A 74 -10.39 4.77 -4.15
N THR A 75 -11.44 5.58 -4.02
CA THR A 75 -11.34 7.04 -4.05
C THR A 75 -11.14 7.55 -2.63
N VAL A 76 -10.06 8.28 -2.38
CA VAL A 76 -9.78 8.93 -1.09
C VAL A 76 -10.02 10.43 -1.23
N THR A 77 -10.81 11.00 -0.32
CA THR A 77 -11.17 12.42 -0.34
C THR A 77 -10.66 13.12 0.92
N ASN A 78 -9.82 14.12 0.73
CA ASN A 78 -9.41 15.05 1.78
C ASN A 78 -10.57 16.03 2.04
N THR A 79 -11.15 16.01 3.25
CA THR A 79 -12.32 16.83 3.58
C THR A 79 -11.98 18.29 3.83
N GLU A 80 -10.72 18.61 4.14
CA GLU A 80 -10.27 19.99 4.37
C GLU A 80 -10.15 20.79 3.06
N THR A 81 -9.79 20.10 1.97
CA THR A 81 -9.58 20.75 0.65
C THR A 81 -10.64 20.37 -0.38
N GLY A 82 -11.44 19.34 -0.11
CA GLY A 82 -12.37 18.75 -1.07
C GLY A 82 -11.71 17.97 -2.22
N LYS A 83 -10.39 17.85 -2.24
CA LYS A 83 -9.68 17.14 -3.30
C LYS A 83 -9.76 15.63 -3.10
N SER A 84 -9.96 14.90 -4.19
CA SER A 84 -9.99 13.44 -4.21
C SER A 84 -8.92 12.90 -5.15
N PHE A 85 -8.46 11.68 -4.88
CA PHE A 85 -7.60 10.90 -5.77
C PHE A 85 -8.01 9.43 -5.71
N ASP A 86 -7.77 8.73 -6.82
CA ASP A 86 -8.03 7.30 -6.93
C ASP A 86 -6.75 6.51 -6.67
N VAL A 87 -6.89 5.41 -5.94
CA VAL A 87 -5.84 4.42 -5.73
C VAL A 87 -6.21 3.17 -6.53
N LYS A 88 -5.34 2.79 -7.45
CA LYS A 88 -5.57 1.70 -8.42
C LYS A 88 -4.75 0.45 -8.06
N PRO A 89 -5.14 -0.74 -8.57
CA PRO A 89 -4.38 -1.96 -8.32
C PRO A 89 -2.90 -1.82 -8.70
N GLY A 90 -2.02 -2.27 -7.79
CA GLY A 90 -0.58 -2.16 -7.93
C GLY A 90 0.03 -0.85 -7.41
N GLU A 91 -0.79 0.13 -7.02
CA GLU A 91 -0.31 1.38 -6.43
C GLU A 91 -0.06 1.24 -4.93
N PHE A 92 1.05 1.80 -4.49
CA PHE A 92 1.42 1.99 -3.09
C PHE A 92 1.29 3.46 -2.73
N LEU A 93 0.77 3.74 -1.53
CA LEU A 93 0.67 5.10 -1.01
C LEU A 93 1.05 5.16 0.46
N VAL A 94 1.42 6.37 0.90
CA VAL A 94 1.44 6.75 2.31
C VAL A 94 0.35 7.80 2.48
N GLU A 95 -0.71 7.45 3.20
CA GLU A 95 -1.83 8.36 3.39
C GLU A 95 -1.45 9.61 4.19
N MET A 96 -2.30 10.61 4.11
CA MET A 96 -2.12 11.87 4.82
C MET A 96 -2.22 11.68 6.33
N GLN A 97 -1.22 12.22 7.06
CA GLN A 97 -1.20 12.18 8.53
C GLN A 97 -2.00 13.36 9.11
N ASN A 98 -2.74 13.12 10.20
CA ASN A 98 -3.52 14.11 10.94
C ASN A 98 -4.49 14.96 10.11
N THR A 99 -4.79 14.57 8.89
CA THR A 99 -5.67 15.26 7.94
C THR A 99 -6.97 14.48 7.81
N ALA A 100 -8.11 15.16 7.98
CA ALA A 100 -9.43 14.55 7.90
C ALA A 100 -9.75 14.10 6.46
N HIS A 101 -10.14 12.84 6.31
CA HIS A 101 -10.45 12.25 5.01
C HIS A 101 -11.40 11.05 5.15
N PHE A 102 -11.86 10.53 4.01
CA PHE A 102 -12.58 9.26 3.91
C PHE A 102 -12.21 8.53 2.63
N GLY A 103 -12.32 7.21 2.65
CA GLY A 103 -12.23 6.33 1.49
C GLY A 103 -13.61 5.87 1.04
N GLU A 104 -13.82 5.74 -0.27
CA GLU A 104 -15.08 5.33 -0.87
C GLU A 104 -14.84 4.46 -2.11
N ASN A 105 -15.51 3.33 -2.21
CA ASN A 105 -15.56 2.55 -3.45
C ASN A 105 -16.69 3.08 -4.35
N ARG A 106 -16.34 3.92 -5.32
CA ARG A 106 -17.29 4.45 -6.34
C ARG A 106 -17.45 3.55 -7.54
N GLY A 107 -16.76 2.41 -7.56
CA GLY A 107 -16.78 1.44 -8.64
C GLY A 107 -17.94 0.46 -8.55
N THR A 108 -17.92 -0.52 -9.45
CA THR A 108 -18.93 -1.58 -9.54
C THR A 108 -18.41 -2.95 -9.10
N VAL A 109 -17.16 -3.03 -8.71
CA VAL A 109 -16.49 -4.24 -8.20
C VAL A 109 -15.90 -3.98 -6.82
N PRO A 110 -15.68 -4.99 -5.98
CA PRO A 110 -15.02 -4.81 -4.69
C PRO A 110 -13.63 -4.20 -4.85
N ALA A 111 -13.25 -3.30 -3.93
CA ALA A 111 -11.91 -2.75 -3.79
C ALA A 111 -11.25 -3.37 -2.57
N LYS A 112 -10.03 -3.90 -2.73
CA LYS A 112 -9.29 -4.59 -1.66
C LYS A 112 -7.91 -3.96 -1.50
N MET A 113 -7.58 -3.59 -0.27
CA MET A 113 -6.32 -2.94 0.07
C MET A 113 -5.65 -3.62 1.25
N LEU A 114 -4.36 -3.87 1.13
CA LEU A 114 -3.50 -4.20 2.26
C LEU A 114 -3.06 -2.90 2.93
N ILE A 115 -3.31 -2.81 4.22
CA ILE A 115 -2.91 -1.68 5.07
C ILE A 115 -1.81 -2.15 6.03
N VAL A 116 -0.83 -1.29 6.23
CA VAL A 116 0.20 -1.43 7.26
C VAL A 116 0.33 -0.11 7.99
N ASP A 117 0.07 -0.13 9.30
CA ASP A 117 0.25 0.99 10.20
C ASP A 117 1.52 0.82 11.02
N THR A 118 2.25 1.90 11.26
CA THR A 118 3.35 1.94 12.21
C THR A 118 2.98 2.89 13.35
N VAL A 119 2.69 2.34 14.53
CA VAL A 119 2.11 3.06 15.67
C VAL A 119 2.96 2.90 16.93
N PRO A 120 2.85 3.80 17.93
CA PRO A 120 3.49 3.59 19.23
C PRO A 120 3.02 2.31 19.92
N ALA A 121 3.84 1.78 20.82
CA ALA A 121 3.48 0.64 21.66
C ALA A 121 2.17 0.92 22.45
N GLY A 122 1.27 -0.06 22.47
CA GLY A 122 -0.03 0.03 23.15
C GLY A 122 -1.15 0.68 22.34
N VAL A 123 -0.84 1.27 21.17
CA VAL A 123 -1.88 1.74 20.22
C VAL A 123 -2.41 0.55 19.43
N THR A 124 -3.72 0.38 19.42
CA THR A 124 -4.42 -0.76 18.78
C THR A 124 -5.17 -0.36 17.50
N SER A 125 -5.29 0.94 17.22
CA SER A 125 -5.90 1.48 16.00
C SER A 125 -5.23 2.79 15.62
N ASN A 126 -4.95 2.97 14.33
CA ASN A 126 -4.43 4.22 13.76
C ASN A 126 -5.54 5.12 13.18
N SER A 127 -6.81 4.70 13.26
CA SER A 127 -7.93 5.51 12.79
C SER A 127 -8.61 6.22 13.97
N VAL A 128 -8.68 7.54 13.87
CA VAL A 128 -9.35 8.43 14.85
C VAL A 128 -10.52 9.11 14.15
N ALA A 129 -11.72 8.90 14.66
CA ALA A 129 -12.93 9.54 14.12
C ALA A 129 -12.82 11.08 14.22
N VAL A 130 -13.31 11.77 13.20
CA VAL A 130 -13.47 13.23 13.20
C VAL A 130 -14.96 13.52 13.24
N PRO A 131 -15.41 14.31 14.24
CA PRO A 131 -16.83 14.66 14.39
C PRO A 131 -17.42 15.43 13.20
#